data_63b673cddf157d4e4b3ed57f9aa7e389
#
_entry.id   63b673cddf157d4e4b3ed57f9aa7e389
#
_cell.length_a   1.000
_cell.length_b   1.000
_cell.length_c   1.000
_cell.angle_alpha   90.00
_cell.angle_beta   90.00
_cell.angle_gamma   90.00
#
_symmetry.space_group_name_H-M   'P 1'
#
loop_
_entity.id
_entity.type
_entity.pdbx_description
1 polymer ?
#
loop_
_entity_poly.entity_id
_entity_poly.type
_entity_poly.pdbx_seq_one_letter_code
_entity_poly.pdbx_strand_id
1 'polypeptide(L)'
;MPLTSTHWGTFNVKSQHGRVTKLTPFVDDPDPSKIGESLPRLLAHPTRIKRPAVRRGWLDNGPKPAQGTRGQEPFVEVSWEEAEKLVANELNRVRNNFGNNAIYAGSYGWASAGRFHHAQSQLHRFLNCAGGYTSSKNTYSFAAAEVIVP
;
A
#
# COMPACT_ATOMS: atom_id res chain seq x y z
N MET A 1 17.48 -20.61 -13.59
CA MET A 1 16.12 -20.15 -13.24
C MET A 1 16.21 -18.70 -12.80
N PRO A 2 15.24 -17.85 -13.10
CA PRO A 2 15.25 -16.47 -12.61
C PRO A 2 15.17 -16.44 -11.09
N LEU A 3 15.85 -15.45 -10.49
CA LEU A 3 15.84 -15.19 -9.05
C LEU A 3 14.85 -14.07 -8.72
N THR A 4 14.26 -14.15 -7.55
CA THR A 4 13.51 -13.08 -6.92
C THR A 4 13.94 -12.92 -5.47
N SER A 5 13.99 -11.68 -4.99
CA SER A 5 14.25 -11.39 -3.58
C SER A 5 12.98 -10.87 -2.91
N THR A 6 12.73 -11.32 -1.71
CA THR A 6 11.60 -10.94 -0.87
C THR A 6 12.12 -10.62 0.54
N HIS A 7 11.23 -10.18 1.44
CA HIS A 7 11.56 -10.03 2.85
C HIS A 7 11.98 -11.33 3.54
N TRP A 8 11.61 -12.47 2.96
CA TRP A 8 11.85 -13.81 3.52
C TRP A 8 12.95 -14.59 2.80
N GLY A 9 13.78 -13.89 2.03
CA GLY A 9 14.93 -14.49 1.35
C GLY A 9 14.85 -14.40 -0.16
N THR A 10 15.86 -15.00 -0.78
CA THR A 10 16.01 -15.10 -2.24
C THR A 10 15.58 -16.48 -2.71
N PHE A 11 14.82 -16.51 -3.79
CA PHE A 11 14.24 -17.73 -4.33
C PHE A 11 14.46 -17.84 -5.83
N ASN A 12 14.66 -19.08 -6.29
CA ASN A 12 14.53 -19.44 -7.69
C ASN A 12 13.05 -19.54 -8.07
N VAL A 13 12.67 -18.95 -9.19
CA VAL A 13 11.29 -18.89 -9.65
C VAL A 13 11.05 -19.90 -10.78
N LYS A 14 10.07 -20.77 -10.61
CA LYS A 14 9.53 -21.61 -11.68
C LYS A 14 8.19 -21.04 -12.12
N SER A 15 8.04 -20.79 -13.41
CA SER A 15 6.78 -20.31 -13.99
C SER A 15 6.33 -21.22 -15.14
N GLN A 16 5.02 -21.33 -15.34
CA GLN A 16 4.39 -22.02 -16.45
C GLN A 16 3.20 -21.18 -16.93
N HIS A 17 3.09 -20.99 -18.23
CA HIS A 17 2.01 -20.20 -18.84
C HIS A 17 1.83 -18.81 -18.20
N GLY A 18 2.94 -18.12 -17.90
CA GLY A 18 2.92 -16.79 -17.29
C GLY A 18 2.55 -16.77 -15.79
N ARG A 19 2.41 -17.92 -15.14
CA ARG A 19 2.10 -18.01 -13.70
C ARG A 19 3.27 -18.58 -12.92
N VAL A 20 3.60 -17.99 -11.79
CA VAL A 20 4.56 -18.57 -10.85
C VAL A 20 3.93 -19.81 -10.21
N THR A 21 4.58 -20.95 -10.40
CA THR A 21 4.09 -22.26 -9.91
C THR A 21 4.85 -22.73 -8.69
N LYS A 22 6.12 -22.34 -8.55
CA LYS A 22 6.96 -22.76 -7.44
C LYS A 22 8.05 -21.71 -7.17
N LEU A 23 8.34 -21.52 -5.90
CA LEU A 23 9.55 -20.88 -5.41
C LEU A 23 10.40 -21.94 -4.71
N THR A 24 11.69 -21.99 -5.01
CA THR A 24 12.66 -22.82 -4.28
C THR A 24 13.73 -21.91 -3.70
N PRO A 25 14.15 -22.15 -2.46
CA PRO A 25 15.20 -21.35 -1.84
C PRO A 25 16.45 -21.23 -2.72
N PHE A 26 17.17 -20.14 -2.54
CA PHE A 26 18.49 -19.99 -3.12
C PHE A 26 19.44 -21.04 -2.52
N VAL A 27 20.30 -21.62 -3.36
CA VAL A 27 21.12 -22.79 -2.98
C VAL A 27 22.09 -22.51 -1.82
N ASP A 28 22.58 -21.28 -1.73
CA ASP A 28 23.53 -20.87 -0.70
C ASP A 28 22.86 -20.25 0.54
N ASP A 29 21.53 -20.32 0.65
CA ASP A 29 20.81 -19.90 1.85
C ASP A 29 20.82 -21.03 2.88
N PRO A 30 21.56 -20.87 4.00
CA PRO A 30 21.73 -21.94 4.98
C PRO A 30 20.49 -22.20 5.83
N ASP A 31 19.54 -21.24 5.89
CA ASP A 31 18.32 -21.36 6.70
C ASP A 31 17.13 -20.67 6.00
N PRO A 32 16.65 -21.22 4.90
CA PRO A 32 15.64 -20.60 4.08
C PRO A 32 14.27 -20.55 4.76
N SER A 33 13.64 -19.40 4.72
CA SER A 33 12.28 -19.21 5.25
C SER A 33 11.24 -20.00 4.46
N LYS A 34 10.43 -20.80 5.16
CA LYS A 34 9.30 -21.53 4.58
C LYS A 34 8.15 -20.62 4.11
N ILE A 35 8.11 -19.38 4.57
CA ILE A 35 7.07 -18.41 4.17
C ILE A 35 7.12 -18.17 2.65
N GLY A 36 8.32 -18.10 2.07
CA GLY A 36 8.49 -17.91 0.63
C GLY A 36 7.79 -18.96 -0.23
N GLU A 37 7.74 -20.19 0.22
CA GLU A 37 7.10 -21.30 -0.50
C GLU A 37 5.59 -21.13 -0.67
N SER A 38 4.94 -20.34 0.21
CA SER A 38 3.51 -20.08 0.15
C SER A 38 3.11 -18.99 -0.87
N LEU A 39 4.05 -18.13 -1.28
CA LEU A 39 3.79 -16.98 -2.14
C LEU A 39 3.08 -17.31 -3.47
N PRO A 40 3.41 -18.39 -4.21
CA PRO A 40 2.69 -18.74 -5.43
C PRO A 40 1.18 -18.95 -5.22
N ARG A 41 0.79 -19.50 -4.07
CA ARG A 41 -0.63 -19.72 -3.72
C ARG A 41 -1.34 -18.40 -3.37
N LEU A 42 -0.62 -17.45 -2.80
CA LEU A 42 -1.18 -16.15 -2.40
C LEU A 42 -1.53 -15.27 -3.59
N LEU A 43 -0.85 -15.42 -4.73
CA LEU A 43 -1.12 -14.62 -5.93
C LEU A 43 -2.56 -14.77 -6.46
N ALA A 44 -3.17 -15.92 -6.28
CA ALA A 44 -4.53 -16.21 -6.72
C ALA A 44 -5.52 -16.44 -5.57
N HIS A 45 -5.09 -16.21 -4.32
CA HIS A 45 -5.91 -16.48 -3.14
C HIS A 45 -7.16 -15.60 -3.13
N PRO A 46 -8.33 -16.10 -2.67
CA PRO A 46 -9.57 -15.33 -2.60
C PRO A 46 -9.49 -14.07 -1.73
N THR A 47 -8.63 -14.05 -0.70
CA THR A 47 -8.42 -12.88 0.16
C THR A 47 -7.56 -11.78 -0.47
N ARG A 48 -6.96 -12.04 -1.64
CA ARG A 48 -6.17 -11.04 -2.34
C ARG A 48 -7.08 -10.01 -2.99
N ILE A 49 -6.84 -8.74 -2.70
CA ILE A 49 -7.49 -7.63 -3.40
C ILE A 49 -6.93 -7.59 -4.83
N LYS A 50 -7.79 -7.76 -5.83
CA LYS A 50 -7.43 -7.84 -7.25
C LYS A 50 -7.79 -6.58 -8.03
N ARG A 51 -8.74 -5.80 -7.52
CA ARG A 51 -9.26 -4.57 -8.13
C ARG A 51 -9.43 -3.50 -7.06
N PRO A 52 -9.45 -2.23 -7.42
CA PRO A 52 -9.89 -1.20 -6.52
C PRO A 52 -11.28 -1.50 -5.98
N ALA A 53 -11.51 -1.22 -4.71
CA ALA A 53 -12.82 -1.39 -4.11
C ALA A 53 -13.13 -0.21 -3.20
N VAL A 54 -14.35 0.27 -3.27
CA VAL A 54 -14.85 1.42 -2.53
C VAL A 54 -15.98 0.99 -1.62
N ARG A 55 -16.04 1.54 -0.43
CA ARG A 55 -17.15 1.29 0.50
C ARG A 55 -18.47 1.75 -0.11
N ARG A 56 -19.51 0.92 0.02
CA ARG A 56 -20.84 1.23 -0.51
C ARG A 56 -21.33 2.58 -0.03
N GLY A 57 -21.23 2.85 1.26
CA GLY A 57 -21.69 4.12 1.83
C GLY A 57 -20.96 5.35 1.27
N TRP A 58 -19.69 5.21 0.84
CA TRP A 58 -19.00 6.27 0.14
C TRP A 58 -19.58 6.53 -1.26
N LEU A 59 -19.84 5.46 -2.01
CA LEU A 59 -20.41 5.59 -3.36
C LEU A 59 -21.79 6.24 -3.33
N ASP A 60 -22.61 5.91 -2.32
CA ASP A 60 -23.97 6.37 -2.22
C ASP A 60 -24.07 7.81 -1.64
N ASN A 61 -23.16 8.18 -0.72
CA ASN A 61 -23.31 9.41 0.08
C ASN A 61 -22.11 10.37 0.00
N GLY A 62 -21.01 9.97 -0.67
CA GLY A 62 -19.78 10.75 -0.70
C GLY A 62 -19.10 10.85 0.67
N PRO A 63 -18.34 11.95 0.92
CA PRO A 63 -17.50 12.13 2.11
C PRO A 63 -18.28 12.50 3.38
N LYS A 64 -19.47 11.97 3.56
CA LYS A 64 -20.24 12.18 4.80
C LYS A 64 -19.68 11.30 5.93
N PRO A 65 -19.80 11.73 7.19
CA PRO A 65 -19.40 10.91 8.32
C PRO A 65 -20.03 9.52 8.23
N ALA A 66 -19.20 8.49 8.37
CA ALA A 66 -19.70 7.12 8.40
C ALA A 66 -20.58 6.95 9.65
N GLN A 67 -21.83 6.60 9.45
CA GLN A 67 -22.79 6.36 10.53
C GLN A 67 -22.59 4.95 11.15
N GLY A 68 -21.41 4.68 11.68
CA GLY A 68 -21.15 3.44 12.40
C GLY A 68 -21.09 2.15 11.54
N THR A 69 -21.03 2.28 10.21
CA THR A 69 -21.09 1.15 9.27
C THR A 69 -19.73 0.56 8.91
N ARG A 70 -18.62 1.10 9.44
CA ARG A 70 -17.29 0.60 9.16
C ARG A 70 -17.15 -0.87 9.60
N GLY A 71 -16.75 -1.73 8.64
CA GLY A 71 -16.66 -3.17 8.87
C GLY A 71 -17.97 -3.94 8.68
N GLN A 72 -19.10 -3.26 8.52
CA GLN A 72 -20.42 -3.88 8.30
C GLN A 72 -20.93 -3.70 6.87
N GLU A 73 -20.53 -2.62 6.21
CA GLU A 73 -20.92 -2.37 4.82
C GLU A 73 -20.00 -3.09 3.83
N PRO A 74 -20.52 -3.52 2.67
CA PRO A 74 -19.69 -4.16 1.65
C PRO A 74 -18.79 -3.16 0.93
N PHE A 75 -17.65 -3.69 0.44
CA PHE A 75 -16.85 -3.04 -0.57
C PHE A 75 -17.39 -3.39 -1.96
N VAL A 76 -17.43 -2.42 -2.85
CA VAL A 76 -17.85 -2.55 -4.25
C VAL A 76 -16.61 -2.41 -5.12
N GLU A 77 -16.32 -3.41 -5.94
CA GLU A 77 -15.25 -3.33 -6.93
C GLU A 77 -15.59 -2.28 -7.98
N VAL A 78 -14.61 -1.45 -8.31
CA VAL A 78 -14.70 -0.42 -9.34
C VAL A 78 -13.54 -0.54 -10.32
N SER A 79 -13.63 0.12 -11.47
CA SER A 79 -12.51 0.20 -12.39
C SER A 79 -11.39 1.08 -11.83
N TRP A 80 -10.17 0.95 -12.35
CA TRP A 80 -9.07 1.86 -12.00
C TRP A 80 -9.39 3.31 -12.38
N GLU A 81 -9.97 3.52 -13.54
CA GLU A 81 -10.39 4.85 -13.98
C GLU A 81 -11.39 5.51 -13.02
N GLU A 82 -12.36 4.75 -12.54
CA GLU A 82 -13.32 5.23 -11.55
C GLU A 82 -12.66 5.51 -10.20
N ALA A 83 -11.78 4.62 -9.73
CA ALA A 83 -11.06 4.81 -8.49
C ALA A 83 -10.17 6.07 -8.52
N GLU A 84 -9.42 6.27 -9.60
CA GLU A 84 -8.59 7.46 -9.78
C GLU A 84 -9.42 8.75 -9.81
N LYS A 85 -10.55 8.74 -10.50
CA LYS A 85 -11.47 9.87 -10.56
C LYS A 85 -12.06 10.20 -9.18
N LEU A 86 -12.47 9.19 -8.42
CA LEU A 86 -12.99 9.40 -7.07
C LEU A 86 -11.93 9.99 -6.14
N VAL A 87 -10.71 9.48 -6.17
CA VAL A 87 -9.58 9.98 -5.37
C VAL A 87 -9.21 11.42 -5.79
N ALA A 88 -9.11 11.69 -7.08
CA ALA A 88 -8.77 13.02 -7.59
C ALA A 88 -9.83 14.06 -7.21
N ASN A 89 -11.10 13.70 -7.32
CA ASN A 89 -12.20 14.58 -6.95
C ASN A 89 -12.17 14.90 -5.46
N GLU A 90 -11.92 13.91 -4.60
CA GLU A 90 -11.87 14.12 -3.16
C GLU A 90 -10.65 14.95 -2.74
N LEU A 91 -9.49 14.69 -3.30
CA LEU A 91 -8.30 15.52 -3.06
C LEU A 91 -8.53 16.98 -3.47
N ASN A 92 -9.14 17.20 -4.62
CA ASN A 92 -9.50 18.55 -5.08
C ASN A 92 -10.53 19.21 -4.18
N ARG A 93 -11.55 18.46 -3.73
CA ARG A 93 -12.55 18.97 -2.79
C ARG A 93 -11.90 19.41 -1.48
N VAL A 94 -11.04 18.58 -0.89
CA VAL A 94 -10.37 18.91 0.37
C VAL A 94 -9.46 20.11 0.19
N ARG A 95 -8.64 20.11 -0.86
CA ARG A 95 -7.73 21.23 -1.16
C ARG A 95 -8.46 22.55 -1.34
N ASN A 96 -9.55 22.54 -2.11
CA ASN A 96 -10.28 23.78 -2.41
C ASN A 96 -11.05 24.32 -1.21
N ASN A 97 -11.59 23.46 -0.35
CA ASN A 97 -12.39 23.86 0.79
C ASN A 97 -11.60 24.12 2.07
N PHE A 98 -10.46 23.43 2.25
CA PHE A 98 -9.73 23.42 3.53
C PHE A 98 -8.21 23.67 3.38
N GLY A 99 -7.72 23.78 2.13
CA GLY A 99 -6.30 23.95 1.85
C GLY A 99 -5.50 22.65 1.93
N ASN A 100 -4.25 22.73 1.47
CA ASN A 100 -3.34 21.57 1.44
C ASN A 100 -2.96 21.05 2.83
N ASN A 101 -3.00 21.90 3.85
CA ASN A 101 -2.73 21.50 5.24
C ASN A 101 -3.76 20.50 5.80
N ALA A 102 -4.94 20.42 5.20
CA ALA A 102 -5.96 19.44 5.57
C ALA A 102 -5.69 18.04 4.98
N ILE A 103 -4.70 17.90 4.12
CA ILE A 103 -4.25 16.62 3.56
C ILE A 103 -3.09 16.12 4.42
N TYR A 104 -3.31 15.08 5.20
CA TYR A 104 -2.25 14.40 5.93
C TYR A 104 -1.81 13.16 5.18
N ALA A 105 -0.52 12.97 5.01
CA ALA A 105 0.01 11.79 4.36
C ALA A 105 1.37 11.35 4.91
N GLY A 106 1.55 10.05 4.95
CA GLY A 106 2.78 9.40 5.34
C GLY A 106 2.77 7.93 4.97
N SER A 107 3.93 7.34 4.95
CA SER A 107 4.12 5.92 4.78
C SER A 107 5.28 5.46 5.63
N TYR A 108 5.15 4.32 6.28
CA TYR A 108 6.22 3.76 7.08
C TYR A 108 7.33 3.13 6.22
N GLY A 109 6.99 2.62 5.04
CA GLY A 109 7.93 2.26 4.00
C GLY A 109 8.83 1.07 4.29
N TRP A 110 8.53 0.23 5.27
CA TRP A 110 9.36 -0.91 5.66
C TRP A 110 9.74 -1.87 4.53
N ALA A 111 8.83 -2.09 3.60
CA ALA A 111 9.04 -2.94 2.43
C ALA A 111 9.53 -2.17 1.21
N SER A 112 9.89 -0.91 1.36
CA SER A 112 10.27 -0.05 0.26
C SER A 112 11.74 -0.26 -0.11
N ALA A 113 11.98 -0.55 -1.39
CA ALA A 113 13.31 -0.70 -1.93
C ALA A 113 13.41 -0.03 -3.30
N GLY A 114 14.53 0.65 -3.55
CA GLY A 114 14.81 1.25 -4.83
C GLY A 114 13.93 2.45 -5.18
N ARG A 115 14.08 2.90 -6.42
CA ARG A 115 13.50 4.18 -6.88
C ARG A 115 11.98 4.15 -7.02
N PHE A 116 11.44 3.07 -7.58
CA PHE A 116 10.01 2.96 -7.88
C PHE A 116 9.20 2.22 -6.82
N HIS A 117 9.87 1.55 -5.90
CA HIS A 117 9.25 0.80 -4.81
C HIS A 117 9.39 1.49 -3.45
N HIS A 118 9.87 2.74 -3.43
CA HIS A 118 9.96 3.52 -2.21
C HIS A 118 8.67 4.32 -2.00
N ALA A 119 7.75 3.76 -1.21
CA ALA A 119 6.41 4.30 -1.01
C ALA A 119 6.40 5.75 -0.52
N GLN A 120 7.25 6.09 0.44
CA GLN A 120 7.38 7.45 0.95
C GLN A 120 7.75 8.44 -0.15
N SER A 121 8.80 8.15 -0.94
CA SER A 121 9.25 9.06 -2.00
C SER A 121 8.17 9.31 -3.05
N GLN A 122 7.43 8.28 -3.44
CA GLN A 122 6.37 8.42 -4.43
C GLN A 122 5.20 9.24 -3.89
N LEU A 123 4.78 8.97 -2.66
CA LEU A 123 3.70 9.69 -2.00
C LEU A 123 4.06 11.17 -1.80
N HIS A 124 5.26 11.44 -1.28
CA HIS A 124 5.74 12.81 -1.04
C HIS A 124 5.87 13.58 -2.35
N ARG A 125 6.41 12.95 -3.39
CA ARG A 125 6.52 13.58 -4.72
C ARG A 125 5.15 13.94 -5.28
N PHE A 126 4.20 13.01 -5.25
CA PHE A 126 2.85 13.23 -5.75
C PHE A 126 2.18 14.41 -5.05
N LEU A 127 2.20 14.44 -3.71
CA LEU A 127 1.53 15.48 -2.94
C LEU A 127 2.26 16.83 -3.00
N ASN A 128 3.57 16.86 -3.12
CA ASN A 128 4.31 18.09 -3.37
C ASN A 128 3.96 18.69 -4.74
N CYS A 129 3.81 17.87 -5.77
CA CYS A 129 3.31 18.33 -7.08
C CYS A 129 1.86 18.83 -7.01
N ALA A 130 1.07 18.35 -6.05
CA ALA A 130 -0.29 18.82 -5.79
C ALA A 130 -0.37 20.07 -4.91
N GLY A 131 0.76 20.68 -4.56
CA GLY A 131 0.82 21.92 -3.77
C GLY A 131 1.20 21.75 -2.30
N GLY A 132 1.55 20.55 -1.88
CA GLY A 132 1.96 20.26 -0.50
C GLY A 132 0.91 19.53 0.33
N TYR A 133 1.27 19.20 1.56
CA TYR A 133 0.46 18.41 2.50
C TYR A 133 1.07 18.48 3.90
N THR A 134 0.33 18.01 4.90
CA THR A 134 0.85 17.81 6.26
C THR A 134 1.54 16.44 6.35
N SER A 135 2.83 16.45 6.63
CA SER A 135 3.64 15.23 6.81
C SER A 135 3.81 14.85 8.27
N SER A 136 4.03 13.57 8.54
CA SER A 136 4.51 13.12 9.85
C SER A 136 5.99 13.47 10.02
N LYS A 137 6.38 13.82 11.24
CA LYS A 137 7.78 13.94 11.64
C LYS A 137 8.17 12.73 12.48
N ASN A 138 9.40 12.27 12.32
CA ASN A 138 9.99 11.15 13.02
C ASN A 138 9.28 9.80 12.79
N THR A 139 9.82 8.77 13.40
CA THR A 139 9.18 7.46 13.54
C THR A 139 8.62 7.32 14.95
N TYR A 140 7.68 6.41 15.17
CA TYR A 140 7.06 6.22 16.48
C TYR A 140 8.09 5.91 17.58
N SER A 141 9.03 5.00 17.32
CA SER A 141 10.07 4.62 18.29
C SER A 141 11.06 5.75 18.53
N PHE A 142 11.48 6.43 17.50
CA PHE A 142 12.47 7.51 17.58
C PHE A 142 11.90 8.76 18.27
N ALA A 143 10.67 9.14 17.93
CA ALA A 143 10.00 10.26 18.58
C ALA A 143 9.78 10.04 20.06
N ALA A 144 9.46 8.81 20.48
CA ALA A 144 9.35 8.46 21.89
C ALA A 144 10.70 8.56 22.61
N ALA A 145 11.78 8.12 21.98
CA ALA A 145 13.13 8.23 22.54
C ALA A 145 13.57 9.70 22.71
N GLU A 146 13.27 10.57 21.75
CA GLU A 146 13.58 12.03 21.83
C GLU A 146 12.87 12.72 23.00
N VAL A 147 11.70 12.23 23.41
CA VAL A 147 10.97 12.77 24.57
C VAL A 147 11.55 12.25 25.89
N ILE A 148 12.05 11.02 25.92
CA ILE A 148 12.54 10.36 27.14
C ILE A 148 14.01 10.71 27.41
N VAL A 149 14.78 10.87 26.36
CA VAL A 149 16.22 11.18 26.42
C VAL A 149 16.44 12.59 25.83
N PRO A 150 16.34 13.64 26.64
CA PRO A 150 16.55 15.01 26.20
C PRO A 150 18.01 15.31 25.81
#